data_7b191ff39610ebb2c6bb9178e1c1ed5b
#
_entry.id   7b191ff39610ebb2c6bb9178e1c1ed5b
#
_cell.length_a   1.000
_cell.length_b   1.000
_cell.length_c   1.000
_cell.angle_alpha   90.00
_cell.angle_beta   90.00
_cell.angle_gamma   90.00
#
_symmetry.space_group_name_H-M   'P 1'
#
loop_
_entity.id
_entity.type
_entity.pdbx_description
1 polymer ?
#
loop_
_entity_poly.entity_id
_entity_poly.type
_entity_poly.pdbx_seq_one_letter_code
_entity_poly.pdbx_strand_id
1 'polypeptide(L)'
;KTKKRFNENPLLDALKEQKDMKLNGGIYHRVQVDLTYNSNHIEGSRLTHDQTRFIFETNTIGATGEMINVDDIIETTNHFKCIDMIIEKAKTKKLTETFIKELHYTLKSGTSDSRKDWFQVGNYKKLPNEVGGNKTCSPEEVPGRIKTLLANYNAINNKTIEDIISFHREFE
;
A
#
# COMPACT_ATOMS: atom_id res chain seq x y z
N LYS A 1 4.71 -23.61 33.77
CA LYS A 1 4.91 -22.13 33.71
C LYS A 1 5.07 -21.76 32.25
N THR A 2 3.99 -21.38 31.61
CA THR A 2 3.92 -20.96 30.22
C THR A 2 4.54 -19.57 30.12
N LYS A 3 5.69 -19.45 29.46
CA LYS A 3 6.26 -18.16 29.12
C LYS A 3 5.30 -17.48 28.08
N LYS A 4 4.49 -16.54 28.51
CA LYS A 4 3.80 -15.61 27.61
C LYS A 4 4.86 -14.90 26.76
N ARG A 5 4.91 -15.21 25.48
CA ARG A 5 5.65 -14.41 24.49
C ARG A 5 4.85 -13.14 24.26
N PHE A 6 5.24 -12.07 24.92
CA PHE A 6 4.77 -10.73 24.59
C PHE A 6 5.46 -10.26 23.30
N ASN A 7 4.91 -10.64 22.18
CA ASN A 7 5.07 -9.94 20.91
C ASN A 7 3.67 -9.49 20.47
N GLU A 8 2.96 -8.88 21.39
CA GLU A 8 1.64 -8.31 21.14
C GLU A 8 1.85 -6.94 20.49
N ASN A 9 1.38 -6.82 19.25
CA ASN A 9 1.20 -5.51 18.62
C ASN A 9 -0.29 -5.15 18.80
N PRO A 10 -0.66 -4.36 19.84
CA PRO A 10 -2.06 -4.07 20.15
C PRO A 10 -2.78 -3.37 19.00
N LEU A 11 -2.05 -2.56 18.20
CA LEU A 11 -2.60 -1.90 17.03
C LEU A 11 -2.99 -2.91 15.96
N LEU A 12 -2.10 -3.85 15.65
CA LEU A 12 -2.40 -4.87 14.65
C LEU A 12 -3.54 -5.80 15.09
N ASP A 13 -3.58 -6.16 16.36
CA ASP A 13 -4.65 -7.01 16.90
C ASP A 13 -6.00 -6.26 16.85
N ALA A 14 -6.04 -4.97 17.18
CA ALA A 14 -7.24 -4.14 17.06
C ALA A 14 -7.69 -3.97 15.59
N LEU A 15 -6.74 -3.79 14.65
CA LEU A 15 -7.06 -3.69 13.22
C LEU A 15 -7.67 -4.99 12.70
N LYS A 16 -7.15 -6.15 13.11
CA LYS A 16 -7.70 -7.47 12.73
C LYS A 16 -9.09 -7.69 13.29
N GLU A 17 -9.27 -7.46 14.58
CA GLU A 17 -10.56 -7.62 15.24
C GLU A 17 -11.63 -6.74 14.58
N GLN A 18 -11.34 -5.45 14.36
CA GLN A 18 -12.30 -4.52 13.77
C GLN A 18 -12.59 -4.85 12.29
N LYS A 19 -11.58 -5.35 11.55
CA LYS A 19 -11.78 -5.85 10.19
C LYS A 19 -12.77 -7.03 10.18
N ASP A 20 -12.54 -8.03 11.06
CA ASP A 20 -13.38 -9.23 11.14
C ASP A 20 -14.83 -8.90 11.56
N MET A 21 -14.97 -7.94 12.46
CA MET A 21 -16.27 -7.42 12.91
C MET A 21 -16.96 -6.47 11.91
N LYS A 22 -16.26 -6.04 10.86
CA LYS A 22 -16.71 -4.99 9.91
C LYS A 22 -17.18 -3.72 10.63
N LEU A 23 -16.42 -3.31 11.64
CA LEU A 23 -16.77 -2.19 12.51
C LEU A 23 -16.58 -0.86 11.79
N ASN A 24 -17.64 -0.07 11.66
CA ASN A 24 -17.58 1.30 11.13
C ASN A 24 -17.14 2.28 12.23
N GLY A 25 -16.37 3.32 11.84
CA GLY A 25 -15.93 4.39 12.73
C GLY A 25 -14.76 4.04 13.64
N GLY A 26 -14.28 2.79 13.64
CA GLY A 26 -13.10 2.36 14.38
C GLY A 26 -11.77 2.70 13.70
N ILE A 27 -10.66 2.24 14.30
CA ILE A 27 -9.32 2.51 13.74
C ILE A 27 -9.11 1.83 12.39
N TYR A 28 -9.63 0.62 12.19
CA TYR A 28 -9.58 -0.08 10.91
C TYR A 28 -10.29 0.73 9.81
N HIS A 29 -11.52 1.20 10.08
CA HIS A 29 -12.28 2.02 9.15
C HIS A 29 -11.52 3.31 8.78
N ARG A 30 -10.94 4.00 9.78
CA ARG A 30 -10.14 5.20 9.55
C ARG A 30 -8.90 4.91 8.71
N VAL A 31 -8.17 3.84 9.01
CA VAL A 31 -6.99 3.43 8.22
C VAL A 31 -7.40 3.15 6.77
N GLN A 32 -8.50 2.44 6.56
CA GLN A 32 -8.98 2.17 5.20
C GLN A 32 -9.32 3.47 4.45
N VAL A 33 -10.10 4.35 5.04
CA VAL A 33 -10.58 5.57 4.35
C VAL A 33 -9.49 6.64 4.26
N ASP A 34 -8.89 7.01 5.41
CA ASP A 34 -7.98 8.16 5.46
C ASP A 34 -6.64 7.86 4.76
N LEU A 35 -6.05 6.68 4.99
CA LEU A 35 -4.80 6.32 4.34
C LEU A 35 -4.99 6.16 2.83
N THR A 36 -6.08 5.53 2.38
CA THR A 36 -6.37 5.37 0.96
C THR A 36 -6.59 6.72 0.29
N TYR A 37 -7.40 7.59 0.88
CA TYR A 37 -7.62 8.94 0.35
C TYR A 37 -6.30 9.71 0.23
N ASN A 38 -5.53 9.80 1.32
CA ASN A 38 -4.30 10.58 1.31
C ASN A 38 -3.25 10.02 0.33
N SER A 39 -3.05 8.69 0.32
CA SER A 39 -2.09 8.06 -0.60
C SER A 39 -2.47 8.31 -2.06
N ASN A 40 -3.72 8.06 -2.43
CA ASN A 40 -4.17 8.25 -3.81
C ASN A 40 -4.19 9.74 -4.21
N HIS A 41 -4.49 10.65 -3.29
CA HIS A 41 -4.48 12.09 -3.56
C HIS A 41 -3.06 12.60 -3.86
N ILE A 42 -2.03 12.10 -3.15
CA ILE A 42 -0.62 12.39 -3.44
C ILE A 42 -0.26 11.92 -4.86
N GLU A 43 -0.78 10.79 -5.29
CA GLU A 43 -0.57 10.23 -6.64
C GLU A 43 -1.46 10.87 -7.73
N GLY A 44 -2.25 11.89 -7.38
CA GLY A 44 -3.03 12.69 -8.33
C GLY A 44 -4.49 12.27 -8.51
N SER A 45 -5.01 11.35 -7.71
CA SER A 45 -6.44 11.01 -7.71
C SER A 45 -7.28 12.23 -7.34
N ARG A 46 -8.40 12.39 -8.05
CA ARG A 46 -9.37 13.48 -7.83
C ARG A 46 -10.57 13.08 -7.00
N LEU A 47 -10.61 11.84 -6.52
CA LEU A 47 -11.68 11.43 -5.60
C LEU A 47 -11.62 12.26 -4.31
N THR A 48 -12.78 12.69 -3.83
CA THR A 48 -12.90 13.34 -2.53
C THR A 48 -12.80 12.32 -1.41
N HIS A 49 -12.55 12.79 -0.18
CA HIS A 49 -12.54 11.94 1.00
C HIS A 49 -13.90 11.23 1.18
N ASP A 50 -15.02 11.94 0.97
CA ASP A 50 -16.36 11.36 1.05
C ASP A 50 -16.60 10.31 -0.02
N GLN A 51 -16.15 10.52 -1.26
CA GLN A 51 -16.25 9.51 -2.31
C GLN A 51 -15.44 8.26 -1.97
N THR A 52 -14.22 8.42 -1.43
CA THR A 52 -13.40 7.30 -0.94
C THR A 52 -14.13 6.54 0.16
N ARG A 53 -14.75 7.25 1.12
CA ARG A 53 -15.55 6.66 2.19
C ARG A 53 -16.77 5.91 1.66
N PHE A 54 -17.54 6.49 0.72
CA PHE A 54 -18.69 5.81 0.12
C PHE A 54 -18.31 4.55 -0.64
N ILE A 55 -17.18 4.57 -1.38
CA ILE A 55 -16.68 3.37 -2.05
C ILE A 55 -16.38 2.29 -1.02
N PHE A 56 -15.73 2.64 0.10
CA PHE A 56 -15.42 1.68 1.16
C PHE A 56 -16.67 1.12 1.86
N GLU A 57 -17.57 2.00 2.30
CA GLU A 57 -18.72 1.63 3.13
C GLU A 57 -19.84 0.96 2.34
N THR A 58 -20.09 1.40 1.12
CA THR A 58 -21.32 1.06 0.38
C THR A 58 -21.06 0.51 -1.02
N ASN A 59 -19.81 0.48 -1.46
CA ASN A 59 -19.41 0.14 -2.84
C ASN A 59 -20.14 1.01 -3.89
N THR A 60 -20.40 2.27 -3.55
CA THR A 60 -21.04 3.26 -4.41
C THR A 60 -20.18 4.51 -4.50
N ILE A 61 -20.46 5.34 -5.50
CA ILE A 61 -19.84 6.65 -5.64
C ILE A 61 -20.93 7.70 -5.81
N GLY A 62 -20.85 8.79 -5.02
CA GLY A 62 -21.78 9.89 -5.16
C GLY A 62 -21.55 10.64 -6.46
N ALA A 63 -22.60 10.85 -7.25
CA ALA A 63 -22.54 11.66 -8.45
C ALA A 63 -22.42 13.15 -8.08
N THR A 64 -21.32 13.78 -8.46
CA THR A 64 -21.07 15.21 -8.27
C THR A 64 -21.34 16.03 -9.52
N GLY A 65 -21.73 15.40 -10.63
CA GLY A 65 -21.84 16.04 -11.95
C GLY A 65 -20.49 16.23 -12.67
N GLU A 66 -19.39 15.90 -12.02
CA GLU A 66 -18.04 15.91 -12.60
C GLU A 66 -17.68 14.52 -13.16
N MET A 67 -16.81 14.53 -14.19
CA MET A 67 -16.26 13.26 -14.69
C MET A 67 -15.28 12.68 -13.68
N ILE A 68 -15.50 11.44 -13.32
CA ILE A 68 -14.63 10.68 -12.41
C ILE A 68 -13.76 9.75 -13.25
N ASN A 69 -12.46 9.75 -13.00
CA ASN A 69 -11.54 8.81 -13.63
C ASN A 69 -11.80 7.41 -13.12
N VAL A 70 -12.01 6.47 -14.03
CA VAL A 70 -12.24 5.06 -13.68
C VAL A 70 -11.02 4.45 -12.99
N ASP A 71 -9.82 4.83 -13.37
CA ASP A 71 -8.60 4.35 -12.72
C ASP A 71 -8.53 4.79 -11.26
N ASP A 72 -8.99 5.99 -10.90
CA ASP A 72 -9.06 6.46 -9.51
C ASP A 72 -9.96 5.55 -8.66
N ILE A 73 -11.09 5.10 -9.21
CA ILE A 73 -12.01 4.17 -8.52
C ILE A 73 -11.35 2.80 -8.35
N ILE A 74 -10.73 2.28 -9.43
CA ILE A 74 -10.06 0.98 -9.40
C ILE A 74 -8.91 0.98 -8.39
N GLU A 75 -8.04 1.99 -8.43
CA GLU A 75 -6.91 2.11 -7.50
C GLU A 75 -7.39 2.26 -6.06
N THR A 76 -8.47 3.01 -5.82
CA THR A 76 -9.07 3.14 -4.48
C THR A 76 -9.55 1.79 -3.94
N THR A 77 -10.31 1.04 -4.73
CA THR A 77 -10.78 -0.29 -4.31
C THR A 77 -9.64 -1.29 -4.14
N ASN A 78 -8.60 -1.20 -4.97
CA ASN A 78 -7.42 -2.04 -4.86
C ASN A 78 -6.55 -1.66 -3.65
N HIS A 79 -6.49 -0.37 -3.30
CA HIS A 79 -5.76 0.09 -2.12
C HIS A 79 -6.35 -0.48 -0.82
N PHE A 80 -7.68 -0.54 -0.71
CA PHE A 80 -8.33 -1.22 0.42
C PHE A 80 -7.89 -2.68 0.53
N LYS A 81 -7.81 -3.41 -0.59
CA LYS A 81 -7.32 -4.79 -0.61
C LYS A 81 -5.85 -4.89 -0.17
N CYS A 82 -5.01 -3.94 -0.60
CA CYS A 82 -3.62 -3.89 -0.18
C CYS A 82 -3.48 -3.69 1.34
N ILE A 83 -4.27 -2.80 1.93
CA ILE A 83 -4.30 -2.60 3.39
C ILE A 83 -4.70 -3.91 4.10
N ASP A 84 -5.73 -4.59 3.63
CA ASP A 84 -6.15 -5.89 4.18
C ASP A 84 -5.05 -6.94 4.09
N MET A 85 -4.37 -7.04 2.95
CA MET A 85 -3.23 -7.94 2.77
C MET A 85 -2.10 -7.64 3.75
N ILE A 86 -1.81 -6.35 4.00
CA ILE A 86 -0.79 -5.92 4.96
C ILE A 86 -1.19 -6.33 6.39
N ILE A 87 -2.43 -6.03 6.80
CA ILE A 87 -2.96 -6.38 8.13
C ILE A 87 -2.88 -7.89 8.38
N GLU A 88 -3.20 -8.71 7.39
CA GLU A 88 -3.17 -10.17 7.52
C GLU A 88 -1.75 -10.72 7.60
N LYS A 89 -0.83 -10.19 6.80
CA LYS A 89 0.53 -10.72 6.67
C LYS A 89 1.53 -10.12 7.67
N ALA A 90 1.27 -8.95 8.25
CA ALA A 90 2.23 -8.20 9.07
C ALA A 90 2.74 -8.98 10.30
N LYS A 91 1.92 -9.84 10.91
CA LYS A 91 2.31 -10.59 12.11
C LYS A 91 3.24 -11.78 11.82
N THR A 92 3.18 -12.33 10.63
CA THR A 92 3.78 -13.65 10.32
C THR A 92 4.90 -13.61 9.30
N LYS A 93 5.03 -12.51 8.55
CA LYS A 93 5.97 -12.42 7.43
C LYS A 93 6.87 -11.20 7.53
N LYS A 94 8.16 -11.43 7.24
CA LYS A 94 9.09 -10.34 6.95
C LYS A 94 8.67 -9.64 5.66
N LEU A 95 9.04 -8.37 5.52
CA LEU A 95 8.89 -7.66 4.25
C LEU A 95 9.78 -8.32 3.20
N THR A 96 9.19 -8.76 2.10
CA THR A 96 9.87 -9.49 1.03
C THR A 96 9.61 -8.83 -0.32
N GLU A 97 10.55 -9.01 -1.26
CA GLU A 97 10.38 -8.59 -2.65
C GLU A 97 9.07 -9.13 -3.26
N THR A 98 8.79 -10.41 -3.04
CA THR A 98 7.56 -11.04 -3.53
C THR A 98 6.32 -10.35 -3.00
N PHE A 99 6.31 -9.97 -1.72
CA PHE A 99 5.15 -9.28 -1.14
C PHE A 99 4.99 -7.86 -1.67
N ILE A 100 6.08 -7.14 -1.88
CA ILE A 100 6.05 -5.80 -2.52
C ILE A 100 5.48 -5.91 -3.95
N LYS A 101 5.93 -6.89 -4.72
CA LYS A 101 5.41 -7.13 -6.07
C LYS A 101 3.93 -7.53 -6.06
N GLU A 102 3.51 -8.32 -5.07
CA GLU A 102 2.11 -8.71 -4.89
C GLU A 102 1.22 -7.49 -4.57
N LEU A 103 1.69 -6.57 -3.71
CA LEU A 103 1.01 -5.31 -3.42
C LEU A 103 0.90 -4.43 -4.68
N HIS A 104 2.01 -4.27 -5.42
CA HIS A 104 2.00 -3.50 -6.66
C HIS A 104 1.06 -4.12 -7.71
N TYR A 105 1.09 -5.45 -7.85
CA TYR A 105 0.16 -6.16 -8.72
C TYR A 105 -1.29 -5.90 -8.33
N THR A 106 -1.62 -6.03 -7.04
CA THR A 106 -2.98 -5.81 -6.53
C THR A 106 -3.42 -4.38 -6.77
N LEU A 107 -2.55 -3.40 -6.47
CA LEU A 107 -2.87 -1.98 -6.57
C LEU A 107 -3.18 -1.56 -8.01
N LYS A 108 -2.36 -1.98 -8.96
CA LYS A 108 -2.44 -1.52 -10.36
C LYS A 108 -3.24 -2.44 -11.29
N SER A 109 -3.72 -3.60 -10.79
CA SER A 109 -4.54 -4.50 -11.60
C SER A 109 -5.84 -3.85 -12.06
N GLY A 110 -6.16 -4.00 -13.35
CA GLY A 110 -7.39 -3.49 -13.96
C GLY A 110 -7.35 -2.01 -14.36
N THR A 111 -6.31 -1.26 -14.00
CA THR A 111 -6.12 0.13 -14.41
C THR A 111 -5.71 0.23 -15.89
N SER A 112 -5.77 1.42 -16.46
CA SER A 112 -5.26 1.69 -17.80
C SER A 112 -3.78 1.36 -17.94
N ASP A 113 -2.99 1.59 -16.88
CA ASP A 113 -1.56 1.24 -16.84
C ASP A 113 -1.33 -0.26 -16.99
N SER A 114 -2.20 -1.10 -16.43
CA SER A 114 -2.07 -2.57 -16.54
C SER A 114 -2.21 -3.10 -17.97
N ARG A 115 -2.72 -2.27 -18.89
CA ARG A 115 -2.88 -2.60 -20.31
C ARG A 115 -1.71 -2.16 -21.18
N LYS A 116 -0.73 -1.46 -20.60
CA LYS A 116 0.46 -0.98 -21.32
C LYS A 116 1.55 -2.06 -21.29
N ASP A 117 2.05 -2.45 -22.44
CA ASP A 117 3.07 -3.54 -22.57
C ASP A 117 4.37 -3.25 -21.81
N TRP A 118 4.72 -1.99 -21.66
CA TRP A 118 5.92 -1.55 -20.97
C TRP A 118 5.73 -1.40 -19.45
N PHE A 119 4.49 -1.28 -18.96
CA PHE A 119 4.19 -1.18 -17.54
C PHE A 119 3.98 -2.56 -16.94
N GLN A 120 4.99 -3.03 -16.23
CA GLN A 120 5.00 -4.39 -15.68
C GLN A 120 4.35 -4.43 -14.31
N VAL A 121 3.02 -4.61 -14.28
CA VAL A 121 2.26 -4.76 -13.03
C VAL A 121 2.80 -5.93 -12.20
N GLY A 122 3.18 -5.65 -10.96
CA GLY A 122 3.77 -6.65 -10.08
C GLY A 122 5.23 -7.01 -10.39
N ASN A 123 5.90 -6.22 -11.23
CA ASN A 123 7.31 -6.41 -11.57
C ASN A 123 8.08 -5.09 -11.50
N TYR A 124 9.38 -5.18 -11.72
CA TYR A 124 10.23 -4.01 -11.82
C TYR A 124 9.99 -3.25 -13.12
N LYS A 125 10.24 -1.95 -13.08
CA LYS A 125 10.20 -1.10 -14.27
C LYS A 125 11.17 -1.59 -15.34
N LYS A 126 10.78 -1.41 -16.60
CA LYS A 126 11.63 -1.69 -17.76
C LYS A 126 12.22 -0.43 -18.38
N LEU A 127 11.61 0.72 -18.08
CA LEU A 127 12.04 2.00 -18.60
C LEU A 127 12.57 2.88 -17.47
N PRO A 128 13.57 3.71 -17.73
CA PRO A 128 14.00 4.75 -16.79
C PRO A 128 12.83 5.69 -16.49
N ASN A 129 12.75 6.17 -15.26
CA ASN A 129 11.77 7.18 -14.84
C ASN A 129 12.43 8.23 -13.95
N GLU A 130 11.71 9.32 -13.74
CA GLU A 130 12.10 10.43 -12.89
C GLU A 130 10.99 10.71 -11.88
N VAL A 131 11.37 11.13 -10.69
CA VAL A 131 10.43 11.57 -9.64
C VAL A 131 10.86 12.97 -9.19
N GLY A 132 9.95 13.94 -9.30
CA GLY A 132 10.25 15.32 -8.93
C GLY A 132 11.44 15.93 -9.70
N GLY A 133 11.67 15.53 -10.96
CA GLY A 133 12.81 15.99 -11.77
C GLY A 133 14.14 15.28 -11.46
N ASN A 134 14.16 14.35 -10.51
CA ASN A 134 15.34 13.55 -10.18
C ASN A 134 15.29 12.19 -10.88
N LYS A 135 16.40 11.79 -11.50
CA LYS A 135 16.54 10.45 -12.08
C LYS A 135 16.53 9.41 -10.98
N THR A 136 15.69 8.42 -11.12
CA THR A 136 15.69 7.26 -10.24
C THR A 136 16.73 6.23 -10.68
N CYS A 137 16.95 5.20 -9.88
CA CYS A 137 17.81 4.06 -10.18
C CYS A 137 17.49 3.45 -11.56
N SER A 138 18.49 3.03 -12.33
CA SER A 138 18.27 2.39 -13.62
C SER A 138 17.51 1.06 -13.48
N PRO A 139 16.72 0.65 -14.47
CA PRO A 139 15.96 -0.61 -14.40
C PRO A 139 16.82 -1.83 -14.07
N GLU A 140 18.04 -1.88 -14.56
CA GLU A 140 18.98 -3.01 -14.37
C GLU A 140 19.47 -3.08 -12.92
N GLU A 141 19.60 -1.95 -12.23
CA GLU A 141 20.08 -1.87 -10.85
C GLU A 141 18.98 -2.14 -9.82
N VAL A 142 17.69 -1.90 -10.16
CA VAL A 142 16.57 -2.00 -9.21
C VAL A 142 16.55 -3.33 -8.46
N PRO A 143 16.66 -4.52 -9.10
CA PRO A 143 16.60 -5.79 -8.38
C PRO A 143 17.66 -5.93 -7.31
N GLY A 144 18.89 -5.53 -7.62
CA GLY A 144 20.03 -5.57 -6.70
C GLY A 144 19.85 -4.63 -5.51
N ARG A 145 19.40 -3.40 -5.77
CA ARG A 145 19.17 -2.39 -4.74
C ARG A 145 18.03 -2.79 -3.80
N ILE A 146 16.90 -3.26 -4.33
CA ILE A 146 15.79 -3.76 -3.52
C ILE A 146 16.20 -4.94 -2.64
N LYS A 147 16.98 -5.87 -3.18
CA LYS A 147 17.48 -7.00 -2.39
C LYS A 147 18.36 -6.53 -1.21
N THR A 148 19.25 -5.58 -1.45
CA THR A 148 20.12 -5.02 -0.40
C THR A 148 19.29 -4.23 0.63
N LEU A 149 18.40 -3.37 0.18
CA LEU A 149 17.52 -2.58 1.04
C LEU A 149 16.69 -3.47 1.97
N LEU A 150 16.05 -4.51 1.43
CA LEU A 150 15.27 -5.47 2.20
C LEU A 150 16.13 -6.29 3.17
N ALA A 151 17.33 -6.69 2.79
CA ALA A 151 18.24 -7.40 3.67
C ALA A 151 18.62 -6.53 4.87
N ASN A 152 19.01 -5.28 4.64
CA ASN A 152 19.37 -4.32 5.67
C ASN A 152 18.18 -4.05 6.61
N TYR A 153 17.01 -3.72 6.04
CA TYR A 153 15.81 -3.44 6.82
C TYR A 153 15.37 -4.64 7.68
N ASN A 154 15.37 -5.83 7.12
CA ASN A 154 14.97 -7.05 7.84
C ASN A 154 15.99 -7.49 8.90
N ALA A 155 17.25 -7.02 8.85
CA ALA A 155 18.25 -7.29 9.87
C ALA A 155 18.04 -6.47 11.16
N ILE A 156 17.31 -5.37 11.10
CA ILE A 156 16.99 -4.54 12.27
C ILE A 156 15.97 -5.27 13.14
N ASN A 157 16.34 -5.61 14.37
CA ASN A 157 15.45 -6.36 15.29
C ASN A 157 14.35 -5.49 15.90
N ASN A 158 14.69 -4.28 16.36
CA ASN A 158 13.77 -3.33 16.97
C ASN A 158 13.75 -2.07 16.12
N LYS A 159 12.84 -2.05 15.13
CA LYS A 159 12.73 -0.94 14.19
C LYS A 159 12.15 0.29 14.87
N THR A 160 12.81 1.41 14.68
CA THR A 160 12.33 2.74 15.09
C THR A 160 11.54 3.40 13.95
N ILE A 161 10.91 4.55 14.25
CA ILE A 161 10.26 5.37 13.22
C ILE A 161 11.30 5.87 12.21
N GLU A 162 12.49 6.22 12.66
CA GLU A 162 13.59 6.67 11.81
C GLU A 162 14.03 5.58 10.82
N ASP A 163 14.06 4.31 11.26
CA ASP A 163 14.37 3.18 10.36
C ASP A 163 13.31 3.02 9.27
N ILE A 164 12.03 3.23 9.62
CA ILE A 164 10.92 3.16 8.65
C ILE A 164 11.01 4.31 7.66
N ILE A 165 11.28 5.53 8.12
CA ILE A 165 11.45 6.72 7.26
C ILE A 165 12.64 6.54 6.35
N SER A 166 13.77 6.04 6.86
CA SER A 166 14.97 5.78 6.06
C SER A 166 14.71 4.74 4.97
N PHE A 167 14.02 3.64 5.33
CA PHE A 167 13.61 2.64 4.37
C PHE A 167 12.72 3.23 3.26
N HIS A 168 11.75 4.05 3.62
CA HIS A 168 10.84 4.67 2.66
C HIS A 168 11.58 5.58 1.67
N ARG A 169 12.48 6.45 2.17
CA ARG A 169 13.30 7.33 1.33
C ARG A 169 14.22 6.60 0.36
N GLU A 170 14.74 5.44 0.75
CA GLU A 170 15.62 4.64 -0.11
C GLU A 170 14.79 3.81 -1.12
N PHE A 171 13.54 3.53 -0.79
CA PHE A 171 12.63 2.76 -1.63
C PHE A 171 12.07 3.61 -2.78
N GLU A 172 11.77 4.89 -2.54
CA GLU A 172 11.35 5.88 -3.56
C GLU A 172 12.47 6.23 -4.52
#